data_3e9f681cd1c239e735155f2705c13035
#
_entry.id   3e9f681cd1c239e735155f2705c13035
#
_cell.length_a   1.000
_cell.length_b   1.000
_cell.length_c   1.000
_cell.angle_alpha   90.00
_cell.angle_beta   90.00
_cell.angle_gamma   90.00
#
_symmetry.space_group_name_H-M   'P 1'
#
loop_
_entity.id
_entity.type
_entity.pdbx_description
1 polymer ?
#
loop_
_entity_poly.entity_id
_entity_poly.type
_entity_poly.pdbx_seq_one_letter_code
_entity_poly.pdbx_strand_id
1 'polypeptide(L)'
;MSVLLSTTGAAQPMRLAELHHLAPQIHELLGRFGANNVAVFGSVARDQARPGSDVDLLVDLPDGASLFDRAELKSALEELLLSRVDLIRRRNLKPSLKAVVESEAVNL
;
A
#
# COMPACT_ATOMS: atom_id res chain seq x y z
N MET A 1 25.80 6.46 -11.62
CA MET A 1 25.69 6.26 -11.18
C MET A 1 25.31 6.23 -10.22
N SER A 2 25.13 6.58 -10.00
CA SER A 2 24.88 6.52 -9.26
C SER A 2 24.29 6.30 -8.44
N VAL A 3 24.15 6.27 -8.42
CA VAL A 3 23.68 6.04 -7.81
C VAL A 3 23.47 5.83 -6.82
N LEU A 4 23.74 5.94 -6.71
CA LEU A 4 23.62 5.73 -5.94
C LEU A 4 23.38 5.75 -5.01
N LEU A 5 23.42 6.08 -4.96
CA LEU A 5 23.23 6.17 -4.28
C LEU A 5 22.81 6.15 -3.37
N SER A 6 22.69 6.37 -3.40
CA SER A 6 22.33 6.36 -2.68
C SER A 6 21.95 6.09 -1.87
N THR A 7 21.94 6.30 -1.87
CA THR A 7 21.65 5.91 -1.30
C THR A 7 21.50 5.61 -0.31
N THR A 8 21.94 6.42 -0.57
CA THR A 8 22.17 5.86 0.48
C THR A 8 21.13 5.30 1.30
N GLY A 9 20.69 4.54 1.03
CA GLY A 9 19.89 3.77 1.79
C GLY A 9 19.08 4.36 2.88
N ALA A 10 19.30 5.53 3.16
CA ALA A 10 18.47 6.16 4.16
C ALA A 10 17.04 6.04 3.71
N ALA A 11 16.23 5.47 4.56
CA ALA A 11 14.83 5.27 4.21
C ALA A 11 14.21 6.62 3.87
N GLN A 12 13.82 6.75 2.63
CA GLN A 12 13.05 7.92 2.20
C GLN A 12 11.59 7.68 2.55
N PRO A 13 10.88 8.70 3.07
CA PRO A 13 9.46 8.52 3.28
C PRO A 13 8.73 8.33 1.95
N MET A 14 7.80 7.42 1.91
CA MET A 14 6.98 7.20 0.73
C MET A 14 6.08 8.42 0.51
N ARG A 15 6.03 8.89 -0.72
CA ARG A 15 5.22 10.03 -1.09
C ARG A 15 4.01 9.57 -1.90
N LEU A 16 2.91 10.28 -1.75
CA LEU A 16 1.69 9.96 -2.47
C LEU A 16 1.92 9.99 -3.99
N ALA A 17 2.70 10.94 -4.47
CA ALA A 17 3.01 11.04 -5.89
C ALA A 17 3.74 9.80 -6.40
N GLU A 18 4.62 9.20 -5.59
CA GLU A 18 5.32 7.98 -5.96
C GLU A 18 4.36 6.80 -6.08
N LEU A 19 3.39 6.72 -5.17
CA LEU A 19 2.38 5.68 -5.24
C LEU A 19 1.54 5.81 -6.50
N HIS A 20 1.15 7.01 -6.86
CA HIS A 20 0.42 7.23 -8.11
C HIS A 20 1.26 6.84 -9.32
N HIS A 21 2.56 7.12 -9.27
CA HIS A 21 3.47 6.73 -10.35
C HIS A 21 3.57 5.20 -10.47
N LEU A 22 3.53 4.50 -9.34
CA LEU A 22 3.63 3.04 -9.31
C LEU A 22 2.27 2.35 -9.41
N ALA A 23 1.18 3.11 -9.52
CA ALA A 23 -0.16 2.53 -9.55
C ALA A 23 -0.34 1.43 -10.61
N PRO A 24 0.16 1.56 -11.84
CA PRO A 24 0.03 0.48 -12.82
C PRO A 24 0.64 -0.83 -12.33
N GLN A 25 1.83 -0.77 -11.73
CA GLN A 25 2.48 -1.96 -11.20
C GLN A 25 1.75 -2.52 -9.98
N ILE A 26 1.21 -1.64 -9.14
CA ILE A 26 0.40 -2.06 -8.00
C ILE A 26 -0.84 -2.81 -8.50
N HIS A 27 -1.53 -2.26 -9.49
CA HIS A 27 -2.72 -2.91 -10.07
C HIS A 27 -2.38 -4.27 -10.69
N GLU A 28 -1.24 -4.37 -11.34
CA GLU A 28 -0.82 -5.64 -11.91
C GLU A 28 -0.61 -6.70 -10.83
N LEU A 29 0.07 -6.34 -9.75
CA LEU A 29 0.25 -7.26 -8.62
C LEU A 29 -1.07 -7.67 -8.02
N LEU A 30 -1.96 -6.72 -7.78
CA LEU A 30 -3.28 -7.01 -7.23
C LEU A 30 -4.04 -7.99 -8.11
N GLY A 31 -3.98 -7.79 -9.43
CA GLY A 31 -4.66 -8.66 -10.37
C GLY A 31 -4.24 -10.11 -10.29
N ARG A 32 -2.96 -10.37 -9.98
CA ARG A 32 -2.46 -11.75 -9.82
C ARG A 32 -3.12 -12.49 -8.66
N PHE A 33 -3.62 -11.75 -7.69
CA PHE A 33 -4.26 -12.33 -6.50
C PHE A 33 -5.78 -12.13 -6.52
N GLY A 34 -6.32 -11.63 -7.62
CA GLY A 34 -7.75 -11.35 -7.72
C GLY A 34 -8.19 -10.18 -6.85
N ALA A 35 -7.26 -9.37 -6.39
CA ALA A 35 -7.56 -8.22 -5.57
C ALA A 35 -7.81 -6.99 -6.43
N ASN A 36 -8.55 -6.03 -5.89
CA ASN A 36 -8.82 -4.78 -6.60
C ASN A 36 -9.18 -3.66 -5.63
N ASN A 37 -9.51 -2.51 -6.19
CA ASN A 37 -10.04 -1.37 -5.44
C ASN A 37 -9.06 -0.90 -4.36
N VAL A 38 -7.82 -0.66 -4.76
CA VAL A 38 -6.76 -0.26 -3.84
C VAL A 38 -6.82 1.23 -3.54
N ALA A 39 -6.65 1.57 -2.28
CA ALA A 39 -6.52 2.95 -1.84
C ALA A 39 -5.44 3.04 -0.77
N VAL A 40 -4.77 4.17 -0.69
CA VAL A 40 -3.81 4.45 0.38
C VAL A 40 -4.49 5.33 1.41
N PHE A 41 -4.18 5.08 2.67
CA PHE A 41 -4.67 5.93 3.76
C PHE A 41 -3.55 6.16 4.78
N GLY A 42 -3.86 6.84 5.86
CA GLY A 42 -2.87 7.11 6.89
C GLY A 42 -1.87 8.20 6.50
N SER A 43 -0.67 8.10 7.03
CA SER A 43 0.33 9.17 6.88
C SER A 43 0.75 9.41 5.44
N VAL A 44 0.85 8.36 4.63
CA VAL A 44 1.25 8.51 3.22
C VAL A 44 0.16 9.25 2.45
N ALA A 45 -1.10 8.94 2.71
CA ALA A 45 -2.22 9.62 2.04
C ALA A 45 -2.23 11.12 2.35
N ARG A 46 -1.74 11.51 3.51
CA ARG A 46 -1.65 12.91 3.92
C ARG A 46 -0.32 13.55 3.59
N ASP A 47 0.59 12.82 2.92
CA ASP A 47 1.97 13.24 2.66
C ASP A 47 2.71 13.64 3.95
N GLN A 48 2.43 12.92 5.01
CA GLN A 48 3.04 13.15 6.33
C GLN A 48 3.86 11.95 6.80
N ALA A 49 4.17 11.04 5.88
CA ALA A 49 4.96 9.86 6.22
C ALA A 49 6.37 10.27 6.64
N ARG A 50 6.91 9.54 7.61
CA ARG A 50 8.28 9.70 8.07
C ARG A 50 9.11 8.52 7.58
N PRO A 51 10.44 8.65 7.53
CA PRO A 51 11.28 7.49 7.21
C PRO A 51 10.90 6.32 8.12
N GLY A 52 10.67 5.15 7.53
CA GLY A 52 10.28 3.96 8.27
C GLY A 52 8.79 3.82 8.55
N SER A 53 7.97 4.78 8.16
CA SER A 53 6.52 4.64 8.27
C SER A 53 6.01 3.53 7.35
N ASP A 54 4.98 2.81 7.80
CA ASP A 54 4.33 1.81 6.97
C ASP A 54 3.45 2.50 5.93
N VAL A 55 3.30 1.85 4.79
CA VAL A 55 2.34 2.27 3.76
C VAL A 55 1.03 1.53 4.03
N ASP A 56 -0.01 2.26 4.39
CA ASP A 56 -1.30 1.67 4.74
C ASP A 56 -2.18 1.58 3.49
N LEU A 57 -2.48 0.36 3.06
CA LEU A 57 -3.28 0.12 1.86
C LEU A 57 -4.58 -0.60 2.20
N LEU A 58 -5.68 -0.10 1.64
CA LEU A 58 -6.98 -0.76 1.68
C LEU A 58 -7.20 -1.48 0.37
N VAL A 59 -7.66 -2.71 0.43
CA VAL A 59 -7.94 -3.50 -0.78
C VAL A 59 -9.18 -4.34 -0.60
N ASP A 60 -9.77 -4.73 -1.72
CA ASP A 60 -10.79 -5.78 -1.77
C ASP A 60 -10.11 -7.06 -2.22
N LEU A 61 -10.24 -8.11 -1.41
CA LEU A 61 -9.72 -9.44 -1.72
C LEU A 61 -10.90 -10.37 -2.00
N PRO A 62 -10.71 -11.36 -2.89
CA PRO A 62 -11.78 -12.34 -3.12
C PRO A 62 -12.05 -13.15 -1.85
N ASP A 63 -13.29 -13.64 -1.72
CA ASP A 63 -13.70 -14.40 -0.54
C ASP A 63 -12.87 -15.65 -0.32
N GLY A 64 -12.36 -16.25 -1.40
CA GLY A 64 -11.52 -17.44 -1.30
C GLY A 64 -10.06 -17.18 -1.02
N ALA A 65 -9.66 -15.93 -0.85
CA ALA A 65 -8.25 -15.62 -0.60
C ALA A 65 -7.82 -16.19 0.76
N SER A 66 -6.71 -16.94 0.74
CA SER A 66 -6.16 -17.51 1.96
C SER A 66 -5.26 -16.51 2.67
N LEU A 67 -4.87 -16.85 3.90
CA LEU A 67 -3.86 -16.05 4.61
C LEU A 67 -2.52 -16.07 3.88
N PHE A 68 -2.21 -17.16 3.19
CA PHE A 68 -0.99 -17.24 2.38
C PHE A 68 -1.04 -16.30 1.20
N ASP A 69 -2.19 -16.23 0.51
CA ASP A 69 -2.37 -15.31 -0.60
C ASP A 69 -2.17 -13.87 -0.15
N ARG A 70 -2.76 -13.52 0.98
CA ARG A 70 -2.63 -12.19 1.53
C ARG A 70 -1.18 -11.87 1.90
N ALA A 71 -0.49 -12.82 2.51
CA ALA A 71 0.91 -12.63 2.90
C ALA A 71 1.81 -12.48 1.68
N GLU A 72 1.56 -13.26 0.63
CA GLU A 72 2.33 -13.15 -0.61
C GLU A 72 2.10 -11.81 -1.30
N LEU A 73 0.86 -11.35 -1.35
CA LEU A 73 0.54 -10.04 -1.91
C LEU A 73 1.23 -8.93 -1.14
N LYS A 74 1.17 -9.00 0.19
CA LYS A 74 1.85 -8.02 1.04
C LYS A 74 3.34 -7.99 0.76
N SER A 75 3.98 -9.15 0.70
CA SER A 75 5.42 -9.24 0.42
C SER A 75 5.76 -8.68 -0.95
N ALA A 76 4.95 -8.99 -1.97
CA ALA A 76 5.18 -8.47 -3.31
C ALA A 76 5.06 -6.95 -3.37
N LEU A 77 4.08 -6.40 -2.66
CA LEU A 77 3.92 -4.95 -2.56
C LEU A 77 5.09 -4.31 -1.82
N GLU A 78 5.56 -4.93 -0.76
CA GLU A 78 6.72 -4.42 -0.03
C GLU A 78 7.98 -4.39 -0.89
N GLU A 79 8.17 -5.40 -1.72
CA GLU A 79 9.29 -5.41 -2.65
C GLU A 79 9.16 -4.30 -3.69
N LEU A 80 7.97 -4.13 -4.24
CA LEU A 80 7.72 -3.10 -5.24
C LEU A 80 7.92 -1.71 -4.66
N LEU A 81 7.41 -1.47 -3.46
CA LEU A 81 7.40 -0.14 -2.85
C LEU A 81 8.66 0.14 -2.02
N LEU A 82 9.49 -0.87 -1.79
CA LEU A 82 10.68 -0.76 -0.93
C LEU A 82 10.33 -0.17 0.44
N SER A 83 9.18 -0.57 0.95
CA SER A 83 8.63 -0.08 2.21
C SER A 83 7.78 -1.16 2.85
N ARG A 84 7.63 -1.10 4.16
CA ARG A 84 6.68 -1.99 4.82
C ARG A 84 5.27 -1.58 4.47
N VAL A 85 4.42 -2.56 4.27
CA VAL A 85 3.02 -2.36 3.87
C VAL A 85 2.12 -2.94 4.95
N ASP A 86 1.14 -2.16 5.37
CA ASP A 86 0.05 -2.65 6.18
C ASP A 86 -1.15 -2.84 5.24
N LEU A 87 -1.45 -4.08 4.94
CA LEU A 87 -2.49 -4.42 3.96
C LEU A 87 -3.78 -4.75 4.69
N ILE A 88 -4.78 -3.90 4.51
CA ILE A 88 -6.04 -4.01 5.22
C ILE A 88 -7.16 -4.29 4.22
N ARG A 89 -7.94 -5.32 4.52
CA ARG A 89 -9.11 -5.67 3.75
C ARG A 89 -10.26 -4.73 4.13
N ARG A 90 -10.86 -4.06 3.14
CA ARG A 90 -11.92 -3.07 3.40
C ARG A 90 -13.04 -3.63 4.26
N ARG A 91 -13.47 -4.87 3.98
CA ARG A 91 -14.58 -5.48 4.70
C ARG A 91 -14.26 -5.76 6.18
N ASN A 92 -12.99 -5.72 6.56
CA ASN A 92 -12.59 -5.94 7.95
C ASN A 92 -12.57 -4.66 8.76
N LEU A 93 -12.81 -3.51 8.14
CA LEU A 93 -12.88 -2.25 8.87
C LEU A 93 -14.14 -2.23 9.74
N LYS A 94 -13.96 -1.83 10.99
CA LYS A 94 -15.09 -1.63 11.88
C LYS A 94 -15.94 -0.47 11.38
N PRO A 95 -17.28 -0.55 11.49
CA PRO A 95 -18.15 0.53 11.00
C PRO A 95 -17.78 1.90 11.56
N SER A 96 -17.32 1.98 12.81
CA SER A 96 -16.94 3.24 13.44
C SER A 96 -15.71 3.87 12.78
N LEU A 97 -14.84 3.06 12.18
CA LEU A 97 -13.63 3.54 11.53
C LEU A 97 -13.79 3.67 10.04
N LYS A 98 -14.73 2.95 9.45
CA LYS A 98 -14.89 2.87 8.02
C LYS A 98 -15.11 4.23 7.38
N ALA A 99 -16.03 5.01 7.92
CA ALA A 99 -16.33 6.33 7.38
C ALA A 99 -15.11 7.27 7.44
N VAL A 100 -14.40 7.25 8.55
CA VAL A 100 -13.21 8.10 8.72
C VAL A 100 -12.10 7.67 7.76
N VAL A 101 -11.81 6.39 7.72
CA VAL A 101 -10.73 5.87 6.87
C VAL A 101 -11.04 6.12 5.41
N GLU A 102 -12.28 5.83 4.97
CA GLU A 102 -12.65 6.02 3.58
C GLU A 102 -12.68 7.48 3.17
N SER A 103 -13.00 8.39 4.09
CA SER A 103 -12.97 9.82 3.77
C SER A 103 -11.56 10.35 3.56
N GLU A 104 -10.56 9.71 4.16
CA GLU A 104 -9.16 10.11 4.04
C GLU A 104 -8.42 9.32 2.96
N ALA A 105 -8.95 8.19 2.55
CA ALA A 105 -8.26 7.31 1.60
C ALA A 105 -8.18 7.93 0.22
N VAL A 106 -7.06 7.69 -0.45
CA VAL A 106 -6.83 8.15 -1.82
C VAL A 106 -6.75 6.93 -2.72
N ASN A 107 -7.63 6.86 -3.69
CA ASN A 107 -7.65 5.74 -4.64
C ASN A 107 -6.40 5.77 -5.52
N LEU A 108 -5.84 4.61 -5.73
CA LEU A 108 -4.72 4.42 -6.64
C LEU A 108 -5.17 3.69 -7.92
#